data_6d014c2a105eec6d3c5ac9c50f421e3a
#
_entry.id   6d014c2a105eec6d3c5ac9c50f421e3a
#
_cell.length_a   1.000
_cell.length_b   1.000
_cell.length_c   1.000
_cell.angle_alpha   90.00
_cell.angle_beta   90.00
_cell.angle_gamma   90.00
#
_symmetry.space_group_name_H-M   'P 1'
#
loop_
_entity.id
_entity.type
_entity.pdbx_description
1 polymer ?
#
loop_
_entity_poly.entity_id
_entity_poly.type
_entity_poly.pdbx_seq_one_letter_code
_entity_poly.pdbx_strand_id
1 'polypeptide(L)'
;MAERIAIAGDGQMALVLAAVAIDAGHAASLWCPLPGQAPQLARQRSSSRLPELRLPDAVRVTDDAAAAFADATLMVSAIPAQFARATWTRLAAHVPAGVGVVTVTKGVEVGSMQRPTQVLRDVLGARPLAVLSGPTIAHELALHKPAVMVAAGADDAFARRVQATFSQPWLRIYTSDDPTGVELAGAAKNVIALAAGMVDGLGLGSNAKSALLARGLAEIVRLGLSLGSRAETFFGVAGVGDLATTCFSPEGRNRTLGEAIGRGASLADALHATQSVVEGVETAKALCAVSRELGVQVPIIEAVHRVLFEGLAPGAAVRDLMGRTAGAERIA
;
A
#
# COMPACT_ATOMS: atom_id res chain seq x y z
N MET A 1 5.88 -4.81 27.02
CA MET A 1 5.41 -3.54 27.65
C MET A 1 4.27 -3.00 26.82
N ALA A 2 3.29 -2.31 27.43
CA ALA A 2 2.22 -1.66 26.67
C ALA A 2 2.78 -0.48 25.87
N GLU A 3 2.45 -0.41 24.59
CA GLU A 3 2.84 0.70 23.72
C GLU A 3 1.80 1.84 23.77
N ARG A 4 2.24 3.04 23.46
CA ARG A 4 1.38 4.18 23.13
C ARG A 4 1.58 4.48 21.65
N ILE A 5 0.59 4.06 20.85
CA ILE A 5 0.68 4.06 19.39
C ILE A 5 0.00 5.30 18.84
N ALA A 6 0.73 6.14 18.12
CA ALA A 6 0.15 7.27 17.41
C ALA A 6 0.04 6.96 15.91
N ILE A 7 -1.16 7.07 15.36
CA ILE A 7 -1.44 6.76 13.96
C ILE A 7 -1.74 8.06 13.21
N ALA A 8 -0.92 8.37 12.21
CA ALA A 8 -1.15 9.49 11.32
C ALA A 8 -1.99 9.04 10.12
N GLY A 9 -3.23 9.54 10.06
CA GLY A 9 -4.23 9.20 9.04
C GLY A 9 -5.49 8.60 9.64
N ASP A 10 -6.60 8.68 8.90
CA ASP A 10 -7.94 8.21 9.27
C ASP A 10 -8.57 7.31 8.19
N GLY A 11 -7.74 6.78 7.29
CA GLY A 11 -8.16 5.80 6.29
C GLY A 11 -8.48 4.42 6.90
N GLN A 12 -9.03 3.52 6.10
CA GLN A 12 -9.47 2.20 6.55
C GLN A 12 -8.38 1.43 7.34
N MET A 13 -7.13 1.39 6.84
CA MET A 13 -6.04 0.72 7.55
C MET A 13 -5.64 1.39 8.86
N ALA A 14 -5.73 2.73 8.93
CA ALA A 14 -5.51 3.47 10.18
C ALA A 14 -6.53 3.07 11.24
N LEU A 15 -7.81 2.98 10.86
CA LEU A 15 -8.90 2.57 11.76
C LEU A 15 -8.71 1.13 12.25
N VAL A 16 -8.37 0.21 11.33
CA VAL A 16 -8.09 -1.20 11.68
C VAL A 16 -6.94 -1.28 12.66
N LEU A 17 -5.80 -0.64 12.37
CA LEU A 17 -4.62 -0.72 13.24
C LEU A 17 -4.84 -0.05 14.60
N ALA A 18 -5.69 0.98 14.68
CA ALA A 18 -6.09 1.57 15.95
C ALA A 18 -6.90 0.58 16.80
N ALA A 19 -7.83 -0.15 16.19
CA ALA A 19 -8.60 -1.19 16.87
C ALA A 19 -7.71 -2.36 17.32
N VAL A 20 -6.86 -2.87 16.39
CA VAL A 20 -5.89 -3.94 16.68
C VAL A 20 -4.97 -3.56 17.85
N ALA A 21 -4.52 -2.31 17.92
CA ALA A 21 -3.68 -1.82 19.00
C ALA A 21 -4.40 -1.90 20.37
N ILE A 22 -5.68 -1.51 20.43
CA ILE A 22 -6.49 -1.62 21.65
C ILE A 22 -6.71 -3.09 22.02
N ASP A 23 -7.04 -3.95 21.05
CA ASP A 23 -7.26 -5.38 21.27
C ASP A 23 -5.99 -6.09 21.77
N ALA A 24 -4.81 -5.57 21.39
CA ALA A 24 -3.52 -6.03 21.88
C ALA A 24 -3.15 -5.48 23.28
N GLY A 25 -4.02 -4.68 23.91
CA GLY A 25 -3.78 -4.10 25.23
C GLY A 25 -2.86 -2.85 25.18
N HIS A 26 -2.76 -2.17 24.04
CA HIS A 26 -2.00 -0.95 23.86
C HIS A 26 -2.90 0.30 23.92
N ALA A 27 -2.32 1.48 24.13
CA ALA A 27 -3.04 2.73 23.94
C ALA A 27 -2.89 3.19 22.48
N ALA A 28 -3.94 3.78 21.91
CA ALA A 28 -3.93 4.28 20.55
C ALA A 28 -4.47 5.70 20.44
N SER A 29 -3.78 6.55 19.67
CA SER A 29 -4.26 7.85 19.22
C SER A 29 -4.29 7.90 17.70
N LEU A 30 -5.35 8.46 17.14
CA LEU A 30 -5.57 8.63 15.70
C LEU A 30 -5.60 10.12 15.37
N TRP A 31 -4.66 10.54 14.53
CA TRP A 31 -4.64 11.90 14.01
C TRP A 31 -5.35 11.96 12.65
N CYS A 32 -6.36 12.79 12.52
CA CYS A 32 -7.14 12.99 11.31
C CYS A 32 -6.57 14.17 10.49
N PRO A 33 -6.20 13.98 9.21
CA PRO A 33 -5.55 15.01 8.39
C PRO A 33 -6.50 16.13 7.93
N LEU A 34 -7.80 15.86 7.85
CA LEU A 34 -8.77 16.78 7.27
C LEU A 34 -9.61 17.48 8.34
N PRO A 35 -9.86 18.80 8.20
CA PRO A 35 -10.68 19.55 9.14
C PRO A 35 -12.07 18.93 9.32
N GLY A 36 -12.55 18.91 10.57
CA GLY A 36 -13.90 18.44 10.90
C GLY A 36 -14.08 16.92 10.96
N GLN A 37 -13.15 16.12 10.43
CA GLN A 37 -13.25 14.65 10.48
C GLN A 37 -13.02 14.09 11.89
N ALA A 38 -12.06 14.65 12.64
CA ALA A 38 -11.76 14.16 13.98
C ALA A 38 -12.96 14.26 14.93
N PRO A 39 -13.67 15.40 15.06
CA PRO A 39 -14.86 15.50 15.91
C PRO A 39 -16.00 14.58 15.47
N GLN A 40 -16.16 14.38 14.16
CA GLN A 40 -17.17 13.46 13.62
C GLN A 40 -16.85 12.02 13.99
N LEU A 41 -15.63 11.55 13.70
CA LEU A 41 -15.19 10.20 13.99
C LEU A 41 -15.17 9.91 15.51
N ALA A 42 -14.77 10.90 16.33
CA ALA A 42 -14.78 10.78 17.79
C ALA A 42 -16.19 10.57 18.35
N ARG A 43 -17.23 11.21 17.76
CA ARG A 43 -18.63 11.04 18.17
C ARG A 43 -19.25 9.76 17.62
N GLN A 44 -19.06 9.49 16.32
CA GLN A 44 -19.75 8.39 15.63
C GLN A 44 -19.09 7.04 15.89
N ARG A 45 -17.77 7.03 16.17
CA ARG A 45 -16.96 5.80 16.29
C ARG A 45 -17.08 4.86 15.10
N SER A 46 -17.46 5.38 13.95
CA SER A 46 -17.61 4.64 12.69
C SER A 46 -17.26 5.53 11.50
N SER A 47 -16.87 4.92 10.39
CA SER A 47 -16.56 5.59 9.14
C SER A 47 -17.37 4.97 8.02
N SER A 48 -17.96 5.78 7.15
CA SER A 48 -18.63 5.29 5.94
C SER A 48 -17.72 4.51 5.00
N ARG A 49 -16.40 4.68 5.14
CA ARG A 49 -15.39 3.93 4.38
C ARG A 49 -15.14 2.53 4.92
N LEU A 50 -15.54 2.25 6.18
CA LEU A 50 -15.37 0.96 6.86
C LEU A 50 -16.52 0.77 7.87
N PRO A 51 -17.75 0.60 7.40
CA PRO A 51 -18.95 0.57 8.25
C PRO A 51 -18.99 -0.62 9.21
N GLU A 52 -18.25 -1.69 8.92
CA GLU A 52 -18.16 -2.89 9.74
C GLU A 52 -17.36 -2.68 11.03
N LEU A 53 -16.48 -1.66 11.05
CA LEU A 53 -15.64 -1.38 12.21
C LEU A 53 -16.30 -0.28 13.07
N ARG A 54 -16.67 -0.66 14.31
CA ARG A 54 -16.86 0.30 15.39
C ARG A 54 -15.51 0.55 16.06
N LEU A 55 -14.98 1.77 15.93
CA LEU A 55 -13.72 2.16 16.57
C LEU A 55 -13.86 2.10 18.10
N PRO A 56 -12.98 1.37 18.83
CA PRO A 56 -13.05 1.27 20.29
C PRO A 56 -13.05 2.65 20.96
N ASP A 57 -13.84 2.81 22.02
CA ASP A 57 -13.98 4.11 22.74
C ASP A 57 -12.65 4.56 23.37
N ALA A 58 -11.74 3.62 23.66
CA ALA A 58 -10.40 3.86 24.16
C ALA A 58 -9.46 4.52 23.14
N VAL A 59 -9.78 4.51 21.84
CA VAL A 59 -8.97 5.21 20.83
C VAL A 59 -9.20 6.72 20.96
N ARG A 60 -8.12 7.45 21.21
CA ARG A 60 -8.16 8.93 21.16
C ARG A 60 -8.18 9.39 19.71
N VAL A 61 -9.18 10.17 19.32
CA VAL A 61 -9.29 10.72 17.96
C VAL A 61 -9.16 12.25 18.03
N THR A 62 -8.24 12.82 17.25
CA THR A 62 -7.97 14.26 17.25
C THR A 62 -7.37 14.74 15.93
N ASP A 63 -7.52 16.02 15.61
CA ASP A 63 -6.81 16.73 14.53
C ASP A 63 -5.63 17.57 15.07
N ASP A 64 -5.44 17.62 16.39
CA ASP A 64 -4.27 18.20 17.05
C ASP A 64 -3.10 17.21 17.04
N ALA A 65 -2.09 17.48 16.22
CA ALA A 65 -0.92 16.63 16.09
C ALA A 65 -0.08 16.58 17.37
N ALA A 66 0.06 17.69 18.08
CA ALA A 66 0.80 17.73 19.35
C ALA A 66 0.16 16.80 20.37
N ALA A 67 -1.18 16.88 20.50
CA ALA A 67 -1.93 16.04 21.39
C ALA A 67 -1.94 14.56 20.98
N ALA A 68 -1.94 14.26 19.65
CA ALA A 68 -1.92 12.88 19.16
C ALA A 68 -0.58 12.17 19.40
N PHE A 69 0.54 12.90 19.33
CA PHE A 69 1.88 12.33 19.25
C PHE A 69 2.71 12.46 20.53
N ALA A 70 2.29 13.32 21.51
CA ALA A 70 3.07 13.71 22.68
C ALA A 70 3.73 12.53 23.42
N ASP A 71 3.00 11.46 23.63
CA ASP A 71 3.45 10.31 24.42
C ASP A 71 3.71 9.06 23.58
N ALA A 72 3.81 9.21 22.26
CA ALA A 72 3.98 8.07 21.37
C ALA A 72 5.28 7.33 21.63
N THR A 73 5.20 6.02 21.77
CA THR A 73 6.36 5.13 21.82
C THR A 73 6.59 4.42 20.48
N LEU A 74 5.54 4.36 19.65
CA LEU A 74 5.56 3.84 18.28
C LEU A 74 4.60 4.68 17.44
N MET A 75 4.98 4.99 16.21
CA MET A 75 4.13 5.72 15.28
C MET A 75 3.80 4.91 14.05
N VAL A 76 2.59 5.09 13.52
CA VAL A 76 2.13 4.50 12.26
C VAL A 76 1.87 5.59 11.24
N SER A 77 2.49 5.47 10.05
CA SER A 77 2.19 6.29 8.89
C SER A 77 1.16 5.59 8.00
N ALA A 78 -0.07 6.08 8.00
CA ALA A 78 -1.16 5.61 7.13
C ALA A 78 -1.61 6.70 6.14
N ILE A 79 -0.65 7.53 5.70
CA ILE A 79 -0.86 8.61 4.73
C ILE A 79 -0.56 8.08 3.33
N PRO A 80 -1.41 8.32 2.32
CA PRO A 80 -1.13 7.91 0.94
C PRO A 80 0.19 8.50 0.41
N ALA A 81 0.89 7.76 -0.47
CA ALA A 81 2.28 8.06 -0.89
C ALA A 81 2.46 9.50 -1.36
N GLN A 82 1.55 10.01 -2.21
CA GLN A 82 1.67 11.35 -2.78
C GLN A 82 1.47 12.50 -1.78
N PHE A 83 0.89 12.21 -0.63
CA PHE A 83 0.67 13.20 0.44
C PHE A 83 1.65 13.04 1.62
N ALA A 84 2.45 11.98 1.62
CA ALA A 84 3.30 11.62 2.75
C ALA A 84 4.31 12.70 3.08
N ARG A 85 5.09 13.17 2.11
CA ARG A 85 6.13 14.20 2.32
C ARG A 85 5.54 15.49 2.91
N ALA A 86 4.57 16.07 2.25
CA ALA A 86 3.96 17.32 2.68
C ALA A 86 3.33 17.19 4.09
N THR A 87 2.65 16.07 4.34
CA THR A 87 2.04 15.81 5.64
C THR A 87 3.08 15.67 6.73
N TRP A 88 4.11 14.82 6.52
CA TRP A 88 5.14 14.60 7.53
C TRP A 88 6.04 15.80 7.75
N THR A 89 6.30 16.64 6.73
CA THR A 89 6.99 17.92 6.91
C THR A 89 6.25 18.83 7.89
N ARG A 90 4.92 18.91 7.75
CA ARG A 90 4.08 19.68 8.69
C ARG A 90 4.06 19.08 10.10
N LEU A 91 4.11 17.75 10.21
CA LEU A 91 4.02 17.03 11.48
C LEU A 91 5.35 16.87 12.20
N ALA A 92 6.47 17.09 11.53
CA ALA A 92 7.83 16.75 12.01
C ALA A 92 8.13 17.33 13.40
N ALA A 93 7.72 18.59 13.67
CA ALA A 93 7.94 19.25 14.95
C ALA A 93 7.22 18.59 16.14
N HIS A 94 6.20 17.78 15.88
CA HIS A 94 5.41 17.08 16.91
C HIS A 94 5.84 15.63 17.12
N VAL A 95 6.73 15.11 16.26
CA VAL A 95 7.17 13.71 16.34
C VAL A 95 8.26 13.60 17.42
N PRO A 96 8.06 12.78 18.47
CA PRO A 96 9.06 12.64 19.53
C PRO A 96 10.40 12.15 18.98
N ALA A 97 11.50 12.62 19.56
CA ALA A 97 12.85 12.25 19.15
C ALA A 97 13.07 10.74 19.27
N GLY A 98 13.66 10.12 18.24
CA GLY A 98 14.03 8.71 18.26
C GLY A 98 12.87 7.71 18.19
N VAL A 99 11.62 8.15 18.21
CA VAL A 99 10.48 7.23 18.10
C VAL A 99 10.46 6.58 16.72
N GLY A 100 10.33 5.24 16.69
CA GLY A 100 10.25 4.48 15.46
C GLY A 100 8.91 4.67 14.74
N VAL A 101 8.96 4.67 13.40
CA VAL A 101 7.78 4.83 12.55
C VAL A 101 7.62 3.61 11.64
N VAL A 102 6.44 3.01 11.66
CA VAL A 102 6.04 1.96 10.71
C VAL A 102 5.09 2.56 9.68
N THR A 103 5.36 2.34 8.39
CA THR A 103 4.44 2.76 7.32
C THR A 103 3.59 1.59 6.83
N VAL A 104 2.32 1.86 6.52
CA VAL A 104 1.41 0.92 5.83
C VAL A 104 1.05 1.40 4.42
N THR A 105 1.73 2.42 3.95
CA THR A 105 1.52 3.04 2.63
C THR A 105 2.05 2.13 1.53
N LYS A 106 1.26 1.95 0.48
CA LYS A 106 1.59 1.10 -0.68
C LYS A 106 1.65 1.95 -1.95
N GLY A 107 2.79 2.54 -2.21
CA GLY A 107 3.01 3.42 -3.37
C GLY A 107 4.43 3.97 -3.40
N VAL A 108 4.73 4.75 -4.44
CA VAL A 108 6.00 5.46 -4.66
C VAL A 108 5.68 6.91 -4.93
N GLU A 109 6.40 7.84 -4.33
CA GLU A 109 6.22 9.28 -4.55
C GLU A 109 6.62 9.66 -5.99
N VAL A 110 5.72 10.29 -6.73
CA VAL A 110 6.01 10.81 -8.07
C VAL A 110 7.00 11.98 -7.97
N GLY A 111 7.93 12.07 -8.90
CA GLY A 111 8.95 13.11 -8.94
C GLY A 111 10.25 12.70 -8.24
N SER A 112 10.21 12.33 -6.98
CA SER A 112 11.39 11.85 -6.25
C SER A 112 11.68 10.35 -6.46
N MET A 113 10.70 9.59 -6.90
CA MET A 113 10.72 8.11 -7.01
C MET A 113 10.99 7.41 -5.68
N GLN A 114 10.78 8.08 -4.57
CA GLN A 114 11.08 7.55 -3.25
C GLN A 114 9.96 6.66 -2.70
N ARG A 115 10.38 5.61 -2.00
CA ARG A 115 9.51 4.73 -1.23
C ARG A 115 9.09 5.41 0.08
N PRO A 116 7.98 5.04 0.70
CA PRO A 116 7.49 5.65 1.94
C PRO A 116 8.53 5.74 3.07
N THR A 117 9.34 4.69 3.28
CA THR A 117 10.39 4.72 4.30
C THR A 117 11.52 5.70 3.97
N GLN A 118 11.83 5.92 2.69
CA GLN A 118 12.80 6.93 2.26
C GLN A 118 12.26 8.34 2.50
N VAL A 119 11.01 8.61 2.12
CA VAL A 119 10.33 9.89 2.40
C VAL A 119 10.32 10.19 3.91
N LEU A 120 9.99 9.19 4.74
CA LEU A 120 10.01 9.35 6.19
C LEU A 120 11.42 9.64 6.72
N ARG A 121 12.45 8.99 6.19
CA ARG A 121 13.85 9.24 6.56
C ARG A 121 14.30 10.65 6.20
N ASP A 122 13.94 11.12 4.99
CA ASP A 122 14.28 12.47 4.55
C ASP A 122 13.66 13.54 5.42
N VAL A 123 12.38 13.36 5.79
CA VAL A 123 11.62 14.37 6.51
C VAL A 123 11.88 14.33 8.03
N LEU A 124 11.96 13.13 8.60
CA LEU A 124 11.99 12.94 10.05
C LEU A 124 13.39 12.64 10.58
N GLY A 125 14.39 12.49 9.70
CA GLY A 125 15.76 12.15 10.07
C GLY A 125 15.96 10.69 10.46
N ALA A 126 17.14 10.38 10.99
CA ALA A 126 17.54 9.04 11.39
C ALA A 126 16.71 8.54 12.58
N ARG A 127 15.99 7.43 12.37
CA ARG A 127 15.18 6.74 13.37
C ARG A 127 14.86 5.30 12.90
N PRO A 128 14.40 4.41 13.79
CA PRO A 128 13.91 3.11 13.36
C PRO A 128 12.73 3.26 12.41
N LEU A 129 12.80 2.65 11.22
CA LEU A 129 11.76 2.66 10.20
C LEU A 129 11.44 1.23 9.79
N ALA A 130 10.15 0.95 9.62
CA ALA A 130 9.67 -0.31 9.08
C ALA A 130 8.49 -0.07 8.13
N VAL A 131 8.21 -1.05 7.29
CA VAL A 131 6.98 -1.16 6.52
C VAL A 131 6.17 -2.36 7.02
N LEU A 132 4.86 -2.22 7.12
CA LEU A 132 3.93 -3.31 7.43
C LEU A 132 3.01 -3.49 6.23
N SER A 133 3.13 -4.62 5.53
CA SER A 133 2.44 -4.90 4.26
C SER A 133 2.01 -6.37 4.17
N GLY A 134 1.12 -6.69 3.24
CA GLY A 134 0.60 -8.04 3.01
C GLY A 134 -0.83 -8.02 2.47
N PRO A 135 -1.44 -9.17 2.19
CA PRO A 135 -2.84 -9.29 1.76
C PRO A 135 -3.77 -8.85 2.89
N THR A 136 -4.23 -7.60 2.84
CA THR A 136 -4.96 -6.95 3.92
C THR A 136 -6.11 -6.12 3.37
N ILE A 137 -7.23 -6.76 3.13
CA ILE A 137 -8.49 -6.09 2.84
C ILE A 137 -9.05 -5.58 4.17
N ALA A 138 -9.16 -4.25 4.30
CA ALA A 138 -9.52 -3.62 5.59
C ALA A 138 -10.87 -4.10 6.13
N HIS A 139 -11.86 -4.34 5.25
CA HIS A 139 -13.15 -4.92 5.59
C HIS A 139 -13.01 -6.30 6.24
N GLU A 140 -12.16 -7.18 5.68
CA GLU A 140 -11.92 -8.49 6.24
C GLU A 140 -11.20 -8.45 7.59
N LEU A 141 -10.23 -7.53 7.73
CA LEU A 141 -9.55 -7.31 9.01
C LEU A 141 -10.49 -6.76 10.08
N ALA A 142 -11.42 -5.88 9.70
CA ALA A 142 -12.44 -5.35 10.62
C ALA A 142 -13.38 -6.46 11.16
N LEU A 143 -13.55 -7.54 10.38
CA LEU A 143 -14.31 -8.72 10.77
C LEU A 143 -13.44 -9.82 11.43
N HIS A 144 -12.20 -9.52 11.76
CA HIS A 144 -11.22 -10.46 12.36
C HIS A 144 -11.04 -11.74 11.54
N LYS A 145 -11.21 -11.68 10.20
CA LYS A 145 -10.90 -12.82 9.34
C LYS A 145 -9.40 -13.10 9.36
N PRO A 146 -8.98 -14.37 9.26
CA PRO A 146 -7.56 -14.73 9.25
C PRO A 146 -6.78 -13.97 8.19
N ALA A 147 -5.71 -13.28 8.61
CA ALA A 147 -4.85 -12.50 7.73
C ALA A 147 -3.37 -12.63 8.12
N VAL A 148 -2.51 -12.34 7.16
CA VAL A 148 -1.07 -12.42 7.33
C VAL A 148 -0.40 -11.15 6.79
N MET A 149 0.57 -10.61 7.55
CA MET A 149 1.37 -9.45 7.14
C MET A 149 2.86 -9.72 7.29
N VAL A 150 3.67 -8.81 6.76
CA VAL A 150 5.12 -8.76 6.95
C VAL A 150 5.50 -7.40 7.49
N ALA A 151 6.20 -7.36 8.62
CA ALA A 151 6.88 -6.20 9.14
C ALA A 151 8.33 -6.25 8.65
N ALA A 152 8.73 -5.33 7.77
CA ALA A 152 10.06 -5.31 7.21
C ALA A 152 10.81 -4.02 7.59
N GLY A 153 12.05 -4.17 8.05
CA GLY A 153 12.90 -3.05 8.45
C GLY A 153 14.36 -3.44 8.44
N ALA A 154 15.26 -2.46 8.21
CA ALA A 154 16.70 -2.67 8.33
C ALA A 154 17.12 -2.91 9.81
N ASP A 155 16.32 -2.45 10.76
CA ASP A 155 16.46 -2.72 12.19
C ASP A 155 15.55 -3.90 12.56
N ASP A 156 16.14 -5.09 12.72
CA ASP A 156 15.40 -6.31 13.07
C ASP A 156 14.69 -6.20 14.43
N ALA A 157 15.30 -5.51 15.41
CA ALA A 157 14.66 -5.31 16.70
C ALA A 157 13.39 -4.47 16.58
N PHE A 158 13.39 -3.46 15.72
CA PHE A 158 12.21 -2.65 15.45
C PHE A 158 11.15 -3.43 14.64
N ALA A 159 11.55 -4.21 13.65
CA ALA A 159 10.63 -5.08 12.90
C ALA A 159 9.93 -6.10 13.82
N ARG A 160 10.68 -6.74 14.74
CA ARG A 160 10.11 -7.64 15.77
C ARG A 160 9.19 -6.90 16.75
N ARG A 161 9.52 -5.67 17.11
CA ARG A 161 8.66 -4.84 17.96
C ARG A 161 7.33 -4.55 17.27
N VAL A 162 7.34 -4.18 15.98
CA VAL A 162 6.13 -4.00 15.16
C VAL A 162 5.32 -5.31 15.08
N GLN A 163 5.99 -6.43 14.83
CA GLN A 163 5.38 -7.75 14.84
C GLN A 163 4.66 -8.02 16.17
N ALA A 164 5.34 -7.85 17.30
CA ALA A 164 4.77 -8.11 18.62
C ALA A 164 3.61 -7.18 18.96
N THR A 165 3.67 -5.93 18.51
CA THR A 165 2.66 -4.90 18.76
C THR A 165 1.32 -5.19 18.06
N PHE A 166 1.35 -5.69 16.82
CA PHE A 166 0.14 -5.83 16.01
C PHE A 166 -0.31 -7.28 15.77
N SER A 167 0.45 -8.29 16.24
CA SER A 167 0.02 -9.69 16.10
C SER A 167 -1.20 -9.99 16.95
N GLN A 168 -2.14 -10.74 16.36
CA GLN A 168 -3.37 -11.22 17.01
C GLN A 168 -3.56 -12.71 16.67
N PRO A 169 -4.40 -13.45 17.35
CA PRO A 169 -4.71 -14.85 17.00
C PRO A 169 -5.18 -15.02 15.54
N TRP A 170 -5.84 -14.00 14.99
CA TRP A 170 -6.35 -13.97 13.63
C TRP A 170 -5.46 -13.16 12.66
N LEU A 171 -4.51 -12.35 13.17
CA LEU A 171 -3.57 -11.54 12.37
C LEU A 171 -2.13 -11.94 12.66
N ARG A 172 -1.56 -12.76 11.80
CA ARG A 172 -0.17 -13.22 11.92
C ARG A 172 0.78 -12.28 11.20
N ILE A 173 1.85 -11.87 11.88
CA ILE A 173 2.86 -10.99 11.29
C ILE A 173 4.21 -11.71 11.26
N TYR A 174 4.82 -11.80 10.08
CA TYR A 174 6.19 -12.24 9.88
C TYR A 174 7.15 -11.04 9.87
N THR A 175 8.44 -11.26 10.08
CA THR A 175 9.46 -10.22 9.92
C THR A 175 10.28 -10.44 8.66
N SER A 176 10.87 -9.34 8.12
CA SER A 176 11.81 -9.37 7.01
C SER A 176 12.85 -8.26 7.17
N ASP A 177 14.06 -8.50 6.70
CA ASP A 177 15.14 -7.53 6.61
C ASP A 177 15.28 -6.90 5.21
N ASP A 178 14.26 -7.09 4.34
CA ASP A 178 14.16 -6.49 3.01
C ASP A 178 12.98 -5.50 2.92
N PRO A 179 13.05 -4.32 3.57
CA PRO A 179 12.01 -3.32 3.47
C PRO A 179 11.85 -2.78 2.04
N THR A 180 12.90 -2.77 1.24
CA THR A 180 12.86 -2.34 -0.16
C THR A 180 11.95 -3.23 -0.99
N GLY A 181 12.14 -4.54 -0.89
CA GLY A 181 11.31 -5.51 -1.62
C GLY A 181 9.85 -5.48 -1.17
N VAL A 182 9.59 -5.38 0.14
CA VAL A 182 8.22 -5.34 0.68
C VAL A 182 7.49 -4.06 0.24
N GLU A 183 8.14 -2.89 0.25
CA GLU A 183 7.54 -1.63 -0.21
C GLU A 183 7.28 -1.66 -1.73
N LEU A 184 8.27 -2.14 -2.51
CA LEU A 184 8.15 -2.23 -3.96
C LEU A 184 7.05 -3.21 -4.38
N ALA A 185 6.97 -4.39 -3.75
CA ALA A 185 5.91 -5.35 -3.99
C ALA A 185 4.53 -4.73 -3.71
N GLY A 186 4.37 -4.07 -2.56
CA GLY A 186 3.15 -3.38 -2.17
C GLY A 186 2.75 -2.23 -3.12
N ALA A 187 3.72 -1.54 -3.71
CA ALA A 187 3.48 -0.50 -4.70
C ALA A 187 3.13 -1.09 -6.07
N ALA A 188 3.99 -1.96 -6.61
CA ALA A 188 3.89 -2.46 -7.98
C ALA A 188 2.65 -3.35 -8.19
N LYS A 189 2.21 -4.13 -7.18
CA LYS A 189 0.96 -4.90 -7.26
C LYS A 189 -0.25 -4.05 -7.65
N ASN A 190 -0.29 -2.78 -7.25
CA ASN A 190 -1.39 -1.87 -7.56
C ASN A 190 -1.47 -1.57 -9.06
N VAL A 191 -0.34 -1.51 -9.75
CA VAL A 191 -0.27 -1.35 -11.21
C VAL A 191 -0.74 -2.62 -11.91
N ILE A 192 -0.30 -3.79 -11.43
CA ILE A 192 -0.75 -5.07 -11.99
C ILE A 192 -2.26 -5.29 -11.73
N ALA A 193 -2.78 -4.81 -10.60
CA ALA A 193 -4.22 -4.86 -10.31
C ALA A 193 -5.04 -3.98 -11.27
N LEU A 194 -4.53 -2.81 -11.70
CA LEU A 194 -5.15 -2.02 -12.77
C LEU A 194 -5.23 -2.83 -14.06
N ALA A 195 -4.12 -3.48 -14.46
CA ALA A 195 -4.10 -4.36 -15.64
C ALA A 195 -5.08 -5.53 -15.50
N ALA A 196 -5.15 -6.17 -14.31
CA ALA A 196 -6.09 -7.26 -14.03
C ALA A 196 -7.55 -6.79 -14.16
N GLY A 197 -7.85 -5.59 -13.69
CA GLY A 197 -9.15 -4.96 -13.90
C GLY A 197 -9.44 -4.71 -15.39
N MET A 198 -8.48 -4.20 -16.16
CA MET A 198 -8.65 -4.02 -17.62
C MET A 198 -8.95 -5.36 -18.33
N VAL A 199 -8.28 -6.44 -17.93
CA VAL A 199 -8.54 -7.81 -18.43
C VAL A 199 -9.96 -8.23 -18.11
N ASP A 200 -10.45 -7.97 -16.88
CA ASP A 200 -11.83 -8.24 -16.48
C ASP A 200 -12.83 -7.43 -17.31
N GLY A 201 -12.59 -6.12 -17.48
CA GLY A 201 -13.45 -5.21 -18.25
C GLY A 201 -13.53 -5.55 -19.72
N LEU A 202 -12.46 -6.11 -20.31
CA LEU A 202 -12.41 -6.64 -21.67
C LEU A 202 -13.03 -8.04 -21.83
N GLY A 203 -13.39 -8.72 -20.72
CA GLY A 203 -13.95 -10.06 -20.75
C GLY A 203 -13.00 -11.17 -21.20
N LEU A 204 -11.68 -11.01 -20.99
CA LEU A 204 -10.65 -11.94 -21.51
C LEU A 204 -10.51 -13.25 -20.71
N GLY A 205 -11.17 -13.34 -19.56
CA GLY A 205 -11.29 -14.56 -18.77
C GLY A 205 -10.06 -14.88 -17.89
N SER A 206 -10.16 -16.03 -17.21
CA SER A 206 -9.21 -16.40 -16.13
C SER A 206 -7.82 -16.75 -16.64
N ASN A 207 -7.67 -17.33 -17.84
CA ASN A 207 -6.37 -17.68 -18.40
C ASN A 207 -5.50 -16.42 -18.62
N ALA A 208 -6.11 -15.37 -19.23
CA ALA A 208 -5.42 -14.11 -19.45
C ALA A 208 -5.04 -13.45 -18.12
N LYS A 209 -5.92 -13.49 -17.13
CA LYS A 209 -5.66 -12.92 -15.80
C LYS A 209 -4.56 -13.67 -15.04
N SER A 210 -4.52 -15.00 -15.12
CA SER A 210 -3.48 -15.81 -14.51
C SER A 210 -2.12 -15.59 -15.17
N ALA A 211 -2.08 -15.51 -16.51
CA ALA A 211 -0.87 -15.18 -17.25
C ALA A 211 -0.37 -13.77 -16.90
N LEU A 212 -1.27 -12.78 -16.82
CA LEU A 212 -0.95 -11.43 -16.38
C LEU A 212 -0.32 -11.41 -14.99
N LEU A 213 -0.88 -12.17 -14.03
CA LEU A 213 -0.37 -12.25 -12.67
C LEU A 213 1.05 -12.81 -12.65
N ALA A 214 1.30 -13.93 -13.34
CA ALA A 214 2.61 -14.58 -13.40
C ALA A 214 3.66 -13.66 -14.06
N ARG A 215 3.31 -13.04 -15.17
CA ARG A 215 4.22 -12.15 -15.90
C ARG A 215 4.42 -10.82 -15.17
N GLY A 216 3.38 -10.27 -14.55
CA GLY A 216 3.46 -9.09 -13.70
C GLY A 216 4.36 -9.31 -12.49
N LEU A 217 4.26 -10.47 -11.83
CA LEU A 217 5.18 -10.85 -10.76
C LEU A 217 6.63 -10.88 -11.25
N ALA A 218 6.90 -11.46 -12.44
CA ALA A 218 8.25 -11.48 -13.01
C ALA A 218 8.80 -10.06 -13.29
N GLU A 219 7.96 -9.10 -13.71
CA GLU A 219 8.36 -7.71 -13.86
C GLU A 219 8.72 -7.07 -12.52
N ILE A 220 7.89 -7.30 -11.50
CA ILE A 220 8.13 -6.80 -10.14
C ILE A 220 9.44 -7.37 -9.57
N VAL A 221 9.71 -8.67 -9.76
CA VAL A 221 10.97 -9.32 -9.35
C VAL A 221 12.16 -8.65 -10.02
N ARG A 222 12.15 -8.50 -11.35
CA ARG A 222 13.26 -7.87 -12.08
C ARG A 222 13.54 -6.45 -11.59
N LEU A 223 12.49 -5.64 -11.43
CA LEU A 223 12.64 -4.29 -10.92
C LEU A 223 13.18 -4.28 -9.49
N GLY A 224 12.70 -5.20 -8.65
CA GLY A 224 13.16 -5.33 -7.27
C GLY A 224 14.63 -5.72 -7.16
N LEU A 225 15.06 -6.70 -7.94
CA LEU A 225 16.47 -7.12 -7.98
C LEU A 225 17.39 -5.97 -8.40
N SER A 226 16.99 -5.17 -9.38
CA SER A 226 17.76 -4.00 -9.80
C SER A 226 17.85 -2.89 -8.74
N LEU A 227 16.94 -2.89 -7.77
CA LEU A 227 16.93 -2.00 -6.61
C LEU A 227 17.54 -2.62 -5.35
N GLY A 228 18.19 -3.78 -5.47
CA GLY A 228 18.89 -4.47 -4.39
C GLY A 228 18.00 -5.28 -3.45
N SER A 229 16.76 -5.56 -3.84
CA SER A 229 15.86 -6.45 -3.09
C SER A 229 16.14 -7.92 -3.38
N ARG A 230 15.58 -8.81 -2.56
CA ARG A 230 15.72 -10.26 -2.72
C ARG A 230 14.53 -10.87 -3.45
N ALA A 231 14.79 -11.85 -4.33
CA ALA A 231 13.74 -12.51 -5.09
C ALA A 231 12.68 -13.18 -4.19
N GLU A 232 13.11 -13.83 -3.10
CA GLU A 232 12.21 -14.51 -2.16
C GLU A 232 11.15 -13.59 -1.54
N THR A 233 11.43 -12.29 -1.37
CA THR A 233 10.46 -11.32 -0.86
C THR A 233 9.20 -11.26 -1.74
N PHE A 234 9.38 -11.34 -3.06
CA PHE A 234 8.29 -11.24 -4.03
C PHE A 234 7.46 -12.52 -4.14
N PHE A 235 8.02 -13.67 -3.76
CA PHE A 235 7.29 -14.94 -3.67
C PHE A 235 6.61 -15.16 -2.30
N GLY A 236 6.87 -14.26 -1.35
CA GLY A 236 6.29 -14.28 -0.03
C GLY A 236 4.90 -13.62 0.07
N VAL A 237 4.47 -13.47 1.32
CA VAL A 237 3.16 -12.91 1.69
C VAL A 237 2.98 -11.48 1.16
N ALA A 238 3.98 -10.61 1.33
CA ALA A 238 3.93 -9.21 0.87
C ALA A 238 4.08 -9.08 -0.65
N GLY A 239 4.56 -10.10 -1.34
CA GLY A 239 4.70 -10.18 -2.80
C GLY A 239 3.50 -10.86 -3.45
N VAL A 240 3.67 -12.12 -3.86
CA VAL A 240 2.63 -12.88 -4.60
C VAL A 240 1.32 -12.97 -3.82
N GLY A 241 1.36 -13.06 -2.49
CA GLY A 241 0.15 -13.12 -1.66
C GLY A 241 -0.71 -11.86 -1.79
N ASP A 242 -0.10 -10.69 -1.62
CA ASP A 242 -0.80 -9.39 -1.73
C ASP A 242 -1.17 -9.07 -3.20
N LEU A 243 -0.34 -9.48 -4.17
CA LEU A 243 -0.63 -9.35 -5.59
C LEU A 243 -1.87 -10.16 -5.98
N ALA A 244 -1.94 -11.44 -5.62
CA ALA A 244 -3.09 -12.30 -5.89
C ALA A 244 -4.37 -11.73 -5.28
N THR A 245 -4.33 -11.40 -3.98
CA THR A 245 -5.48 -10.80 -3.29
C THR A 245 -5.97 -9.54 -4.00
N THR A 246 -5.06 -8.64 -4.39
CA THR A 246 -5.44 -7.36 -5.02
C THR A 246 -6.00 -7.54 -6.43
N CYS A 247 -5.49 -8.52 -7.20
CA CYS A 247 -5.96 -8.79 -8.56
C CYS A 247 -7.31 -9.51 -8.62
N PHE A 248 -7.63 -10.34 -7.61
CA PHE A 248 -8.85 -11.14 -7.61
C PHE A 248 -9.98 -10.57 -6.75
N SER A 249 -9.66 -9.76 -5.74
CA SER A 249 -10.69 -9.18 -4.86
C SER A 249 -11.61 -8.20 -5.64
N PRO A 250 -12.92 -8.36 -5.52
CA PRO A 250 -13.89 -7.41 -6.07
C PRO A 250 -13.83 -6.03 -5.38
N GLU A 251 -13.30 -5.97 -4.16
CA GLU A 251 -13.17 -4.74 -3.37
C GLU A 251 -11.90 -3.93 -3.70
N GLY A 252 -11.05 -4.43 -4.59
CA GLY A 252 -9.78 -3.82 -4.95
C GLY A 252 -9.97 -2.56 -5.78
N ARG A 253 -9.74 -1.36 -5.19
CA ARG A 253 -9.89 -0.06 -5.86
C ARG A 253 -9.14 0.03 -7.19
N ASN A 254 -7.91 -0.45 -7.24
CA ASN A 254 -7.12 -0.48 -8.48
C ASN A 254 -7.75 -1.39 -9.52
N ARG A 255 -8.19 -2.58 -9.11
CA ARG A 255 -8.87 -3.53 -10.01
C ARG A 255 -10.18 -2.93 -10.55
N THR A 256 -11.01 -2.35 -9.69
CA THR A 256 -12.28 -1.72 -10.08
C THR A 256 -12.08 -0.55 -11.05
N LEU A 257 -11.08 0.32 -10.81
CA LEU A 257 -10.71 1.38 -11.75
C LEU A 257 -10.28 0.80 -13.10
N GLY A 258 -9.41 -0.21 -13.08
CA GLY A 258 -8.97 -0.91 -14.30
C GLY A 258 -10.13 -1.54 -15.06
N GLU A 259 -11.08 -2.16 -14.37
CA GLU A 259 -12.28 -2.76 -14.96
C GLU A 259 -13.15 -1.71 -15.68
N ALA A 260 -13.36 -0.54 -15.08
CA ALA A 260 -14.08 0.56 -15.70
C ALA A 260 -13.38 1.03 -16.99
N ILE A 261 -12.05 1.19 -16.96
CA ILE A 261 -11.23 1.55 -18.13
C ILE A 261 -11.30 0.44 -19.20
N GLY A 262 -11.24 -0.82 -18.81
CA GLY A 262 -11.39 -1.96 -19.71
C GLY A 262 -12.73 -2.00 -20.41
N ARG A 263 -13.79 -1.50 -19.76
CA ARG A 263 -15.14 -1.33 -20.34
C ARG A 263 -15.29 -0.07 -21.19
N GLY A 264 -14.26 0.76 -21.33
CA GLY A 264 -14.24 1.94 -22.18
C GLY A 264 -14.43 3.27 -21.45
N ALA A 265 -14.45 3.30 -20.11
CA ALA A 265 -14.45 4.56 -19.37
C ALA A 265 -13.12 5.30 -19.56
N SER A 266 -13.17 6.63 -19.61
CA SER A 266 -11.94 7.44 -19.53
C SER A 266 -11.34 7.35 -18.12
N LEU A 267 -10.01 7.62 -18.00
CA LEU A 267 -9.36 7.69 -16.69
C LEU A 267 -10.04 8.74 -15.78
N ALA A 268 -10.43 9.88 -16.34
CA ALA A 268 -11.07 10.97 -15.60
C ALA A 268 -12.42 10.54 -15.03
N ASP A 269 -13.28 9.90 -15.85
CA ASP A 269 -14.59 9.42 -15.40
C ASP A 269 -14.47 8.32 -14.36
N ALA A 270 -13.54 7.37 -14.56
CA ALA A 270 -13.31 6.28 -13.64
C ALA A 270 -12.76 6.78 -12.27
N LEU A 271 -11.88 7.79 -12.27
CA LEU A 271 -11.40 8.43 -11.04
C LEU A 271 -12.50 9.23 -10.35
N HIS A 272 -13.32 9.97 -11.10
CA HIS A 272 -14.44 10.72 -10.54
C HIS A 272 -15.47 9.82 -9.84
N ALA A 273 -15.71 8.63 -10.38
CA ALA A 273 -16.57 7.62 -9.76
C ALA A 273 -15.98 7.00 -8.48
N THR A 274 -14.68 7.17 -8.26
CA THR A 274 -13.97 6.57 -7.12
C THR A 274 -13.86 7.58 -5.98
N GLN A 275 -14.44 7.27 -4.81
CA GLN A 275 -14.42 8.15 -3.62
C GLN A 275 -13.12 8.05 -2.80
N SER A 276 -12.09 7.40 -3.31
CA SER A 276 -10.85 7.10 -2.58
C SER A 276 -9.63 7.24 -3.47
N VAL A 277 -8.45 7.46 -2.86
CA VAL A 277 -7.18 7.48 -3.58
C VAL A 277 -6.91 6.11 -4.22
N VAL A 278 -6.58 6.11 -5.51
CA VAL A 278 -6.17 4.93 -6.29
C VAL A 278 -4.66 5.02 -6.52
N GLU A 279 -3.90 4.43 -5.62
CA GLU A 279 -2.42 4.52 -5.59
C GLU A 279 -1.75 4.01 -6.88
N GLY A 280 -2.37 3.03 -7.55
CA GLY A 280 -1.81 2.41 -8.75
C GLY A 280 -1.62 3.37 -9.92
N VAL A 281 -2.44 4.42 -10.02
CA VAL A 281 -2.36 5.41 -11.12
C VAL A 281 -1.04 6.18 -11.05
N GLU A 282 -0.74 6.79 -9.91
CA GLU A 282 0.51 7.53 -9.73
C GLU A 282 1.71 6.58 -9.64
N THR A 283 1.53 5.39 -9.05
CA THR A 283 2.59 4.37 -9.01
C THR A 283 2.99 3.91 -10.42
N ALA A 284 2.05 3.83 -11.38
CA ALA A 284 2.38 3.48 -12.77
C ALA A 284 3.34 4.48 -13.40
N LYS A 285 3.16 5.80 -13.16
CA LYS A 285 4.10 6.84 -13.61
C LYS A 285 5.48 6.64 -12.98
N ALA A 286 5.52 6.48 -11.65
CA ALA A 286 6.77 6.38 -10.91
C ALA A 286 7.56 5.13 -11.32
N LEU A 287 6.93 3.96 -11.38
CA LEU A 287 7.62 2.71 -11.75
C LEU A 287 8.05 2.68 -13.21
N CYS A 288 7.27 3.27 -14.12
CA CYS A 288 7.67 3.42 -15.53
C CYS A 288 8.91 4.32 -15.67
N ALA A 289 9.00 5.41 -14.90
CA ALA A 289 10.17 6.27 -14.90
C ALA A 289 11.41 5.57 -14.31
N VAL A 290 11.28 4.92 -13.14
CA VAL A 290 12.35 4.16 -12.50
C VAL A 290 12.86 3.04 -13.39
N SER A 291 11.96 2.28 -14.05
CA SER A 291 12.37 1.19 -14.93
C SER A 291 13.16 1.66 -16.14
N ARG A 292 12.81 2.81 -16.71
CA ARG A 292 13.55 3.46 -17.82
C ARG A 292 14.95 3.91 -17.38
N GLU A 293 15.03 4.54 -16.21
CA GLU A 293 16.31 4.99 -15.64
C GLU A 293 17.26 3.81 -15.36
N LEU A 294 16.72 2.70 -14.87
CA LEU A 294 17.49 1.48 -14.56
C LEU A 294 17.70 0.54 -15.77
N GLY A 295 17.10 0.84 -16.94
CA GLY A 295 17.15 -0.03 -18.11
C GLY A 295 16.43 -1.38 -17.92
N VAL A 296 15.48 -1.47 -17.00
CA VAL A 296 14.73 -2.69 -16.68
C VAL A 296 13.47 -2.81 -17.53
N GLN A 297 13.28 -3.94 -18.20
CA GLN A 297 12.09 -4.19 -19.01
C GLN A 297 10.87 -4.54 -18.15
N VAL A 298 9.82 -3.71 -18.23
CA VAL A 298 8.55 -3.89 -17.50
C VAL A 298 7.34 -3.67 -18.44
N PRO A 299 7.20 -4.52 -19.47
CA PRO A 299 6.24 -4.28 -20.56
C PRO A 299 4.78 -4.17 -20.11
N ILE A 300 4.35 -4.85 -19.05
CA ILE A 300 2.99 -4.73 -18.50
C ILE A 300 2.81 -3.38 -17.81
N ILE A 301 3.77 -2.97 -16.98
CA ILE A 301 3.75 -1.66 -16.30
C ILE A 301 3.76 -0.53 -17.33
N GLU A 302 4.58 -0.65 -18.39
CA GLU A 302 4.61 0.30 -19.50
C GLU A 302 3.27 0.33 -20.27
N ALA A 303 2.67 -0.82 -20.53
CA ALA A 303 1.37 -0.89 -21.20
C ALA A 303 0.27 -0.22 -20.36
N VAL A 304 0.24 -0.44 -19.04
CA VAL A 304 -0.66 0.27 -18.13
C VAL A 304 -0.43 1.78 -18.19
N HIS A 305 0.83 2.23 -18.13
CA HIS A 305 1.16 3.65 -18.26
C HIS A 305 0.62 4.24 -19.55
N ARG A 306 0.85 3.58 -20.70
CA ARG A 306 0.36 4.05 -22.01
C ARG A 306 -1.16 4.12 -22.09
N VAL A 307 -1.84 3.14 -21.49
CA VAL A 307 -3.32 3.17 -21.43
C VAL A 307 -3.81 4.35 -20.59
N LEU A 308 -3.21 4.59 -19.44
CA LEU A 308 -3.66 5.63 -18.52
C LEU A 308 -3.35 7.04 -19.03
N PHE A 309 -2.19 7.24 -19.70
CA PHE A 309 -1.66 8.59 -19.95
C PHE A 309 -1.38 8.92 -21.42
N GLU A 310 -1.31 7.92 -22.31
CA GLU A 310 -0.96 8.12 -23.72
C GLU A 310 -2.09 7.74 -24.68
N GLY A 311 -3.29 7.45 -24.15
CA GLY A 311 -4.47 7.15 -24.97
C GLY A 311 -4.46 5.79 -25.66
N LEU A 312 -3.57 4.86 -25.27
CA LEU A 312 -3.58 3.50 -25.81
C LEU A 312 -4.85 2.77 -25.37
N ALA A 313 -5.61 2.22 -26.33
CA ALA A 313 -6.78 1.43 -25.97
C ALA A 313 -6.38 0.13 -25.24
N PRO A 314 -7.07 -0.28 -24.15
CA PRO A 314 -6.73 -1.50 -23.39
C PRO A 314 -6.60 -2.76 -24.26
N GLY A 315 -7.51 -2.94 -25.23
CA GLY A 315 -7.44 -4.07 -26.17
C GLY A 315 -6.22 -4.04 -27.12
N ALA A 316 -5.72 -2.83 -27.46
CA ALA A 316 -4.49 -2.68 -28.23
C ALA A 316 -3.27 -3.05 -27.37
N ALA A 317 -3.24 -2.62 -26.09
CA ALA A 317 -2.20 -2.99 -25.15
C ALA A 317 -2.06 -4.51 -25.01
N VAL A 318 -3.19 -5.23 -24.91
CA VAL A 318 -3.17 -6.71 -24.88
C VAL A 318 -2.61 -7.29 -26.17
N ARG A 319 -3.01 -6.79 -27.35
CA ARG A 319 -2.44 -7.26 -28.63
C ARG A 319 -0.94 -7.01 -28.73
N ASP A 320 -0.48 -5.83 -28.31
CA ASP A 320 0.95 -5.48 -28.30
C ASP A 320 1.74 -6.45 -27.40
N LEU A 321 1.25 -6.75 -26.21
CA LEU A 321 1.88 -7.70 -25.29
C LEU A 321 1.91 -9.12 -25.84
N MET A 322 0.82 -9.59 -26.43
CA MET A 322 0.72 -10.93 -27.03
C MET A 322 1.52 -11.07 -28.33
N GLY A 323 1.75 -9.98 -29.05
CA GLY A 323 2.56 -9.94 -30.28
C GLY A 323 4.09 -9.94 -30.04
N ARG A 324 4.55 -9.87 -28.79
CA ARG A 324 5.98 -9.94 -28.47
C ARG A 324 6.53 -11.33 -28.82
N THR A 325 7.79 -11.35 -29.31
CA THR A 325 8.48 -12.61 -29.62
C THR A 325 8.51 -13.52 -28.39
N ALA A 326 7.99 -14.73 -28.53
CA ALA A 326 8.04 -15.73 -27.47
C ALA A 326 9.50 -16.18 -27.23
N GLY A 327 9.90 -16.18 -25.98
CA GLY A 327 11.22 -16.64 -25.53
C GLY A 327 11.11 -17.73 -24.47
N ALA A 328 12.23 -18.12 -23.88
CA ALA A 328 12.21 -18.98 -22.70
C ALA A 328 11.51 -18.28 -21.54
N GLU A 329 10.74 -19.02 -20.75
CA GLU A 329 10.16 -18.48 -19.52
C GLU A 329 11.28 -18.23 -18.50
N ARG A 330 11.45 -16.96 -18.14
CA ARG A 330 12.42 -16.53 -17.11
C ARG A 330 11.71 -15.58 -16.15
N ILE A 331 12.01 -15.72 -14.87
CA ILE A 331 11.46 -14.84 -13.82
C ILE A 331 12.36 -13.61 -13.68
N ALA A 332 13.67 -13.79 -13.78
CA ALA A 332 14.70 -12.74 -13.67
C ALA A 332 15.79 -12.94 -14.74
#